data_650f60c28ae286ba68cead5289bab3d5
#
_entry.id   650f60c28ae286ba68cead5289bab3d5
#
_cell.length_a   1.000
_cell.length_b   1.000
_cell.length_c   1.000
_cell.angle_alpha   90.00
_cell.angle_beta   90.00
_cell.angle_gamma   90.00
#
_symmetry.space_group_name_H-M   'P 1'
#
loop_
_entity.id
_entity.type
_entity.pdbx_description
1 polymer ?
#
loop_
_entity_poly.entity_id
_entity_poly.type
_entity_poly.pdbx_seq_one_letter_code
_entity_poly.pdbx_strand_id
1 'polypeptide(L)'
;MIIAMIKMIVTDTEILATEEGKLLGKIEFTLVGNKMTILHTYAYESGRGIGTLLMGHAVKWANENNYTIIPVCSFAQKYLKKIE
;
A
#
# COMPACT_ATOMS: atom_id res chain seq x y z
N MET A 1 -9.42 -1.64 27.17
CA MET A 1 -9.19 -0.84 25.96
C MET A 1 -8.80 -1.77 24.81
N ILE A 2 -9.53 -1.72 23.74
CA ILE A 2 -9.22 -2.54 22.56
C ILE A 2 -8.34 -1.73 21.64
N ILE A 3 -7.14 -2.25 21.37
CA ILE A 3 -6.24 -1.62 20.41
C ILE A 3 -6.41 -2.34 19.07
N ALA A 4 -6.93 -1.64 18.07
CA ALA A 4 -7.04 -2.18 16.74
C ALA A 4 -5.64 -2.29 16.13
N MET A 5 -5.28 -3.47 15.67
CA MET A 5 -3.99 -3.70 15.01
C MET A 5 -4.21 -4.07 13.56
N ILE A 6 -3.80 -3.17 12.68
CA ILE A 6 -3.86 -3.41 11.25
C ILE A 6 -2.58 -4.11 10.84
N LYS A 7 -2.71 -5.28 10.22
CA LYS A 7 -1.57 -6.03 9.69
C LYS A 7 -1.42 -5.78 8.20
N MET A 8 -0.17 -5.61 7.78
CA MET A 8 0.16 -5.48 6.37
C MET A 8 0.78 -6.78 5.89
N ILE A 9 0.23 -7.35 4.84
CA ILE A 9 0.70 -8.60 4.24
C ILE A 9 1.14 -8.29 2.82
N VAL A 10 2.40 -8.60 2.50
CA VAL A 10 2.93 -8.40 1.16
C VAL A 10 3.01 -9.74 0.45
N THR A 11 2.38 -9.83 -0.72
CA THR A 11 2.48 -10.99 -1.61
C THR A 11 3.26 -10.58 -2.85
N ASP A 12 3.35 -11.46 -3.84
CA ASP A 12 4.06 -11.17 -5.09
C ASP A 12 3.39 -10.05 -5.90
N THR A 13 2.10 -9.82 -5.70
CA THR A 13 1.32 -8.88 -6.51
C THR A 13 0.46 -7.93 -5.72
N GLU A 14 0.40 -8.07 -4.39
CA GLU A 14 -0.50 -7.27 -3.56
C GLU A 14 0.10 -6.91 -2.22
N ILE A 15 -0.32 -5.78 -1.69
CA ILE A 15 -0.13 -5.44 -0.28
C ILE A 15 -1.52 -5.36 0.33
N LEU A 16 -1.77 -6.17 1.37
CA LEU A 16 -3.09 -6.29 1.98
C LEU A 16 -3.05 -5.65 3.37
N ALA A 17 -4.06 -4.87 3.69
CA ALA A 17 -4.28 -4.35 5.04
C ALA A 17 -5.43 -5.13 5.66
N THR A 18 -5.15 -5.85 6.75
CA THR A 18 -6.16 -6.67 7.42
C THR A 18 -6.24 -6.32 8.90
N GLU A 19 -7.41 -6.57 9.48
CA GLU A 19 -7.67 -6.40 10.91
C GLU A 19 -8.59 -7.52 11.34
N GLU A 20 -8.10 -8.35 12.26
CA GLU A 20 -8.86 -9.51 12.76
C GLU A 20 -9.42 -10.37 11.63
N GLY A 21 -8.60 -10.62 10.61
CA GLY A 21 -8.99 -11.43 9.47
C GLY A 21 -9.84 -10.74 8.43
N LYS A 22 -10.22 -9.48 8.67
CA LYS A 22 -11.03 -8.72 7.73
C LYS A 22 -10.13 -7.89 6.82
N LEU A 23 -10.36 -7.95 5.51
CA LEU A 23 -9.62 -7.14 4.55
C LEU A 23 -10.15 -5.71 4.55
N LEU A 24 -9.30 -4.76 4.91
CA LEU A 24 -9.65 -3.33 4.96
C LEU A 24 -9.33 -2.60 3.67
N GLY A 25 -8.36 -3.09 2.93
CA GLY A 25 -7.95 -2.50 1.66
C GLY A 25 -6.74 -3.23 1.10
N LYS A 26 -6.34 -2.85 -0.10
CA LYS A 26 -5.17 -3.46 -0.72
C LYS A 26 -4.56 -2.57 -1.79
N ILE A 27 -3.29 -2.83 -2.10
CA ILE A 27 -2.61 -2.29 -3.27
C ILE A 27 -2.35 -3.45 -4.21
N GLU A 28 -2.60 -3.25 -5.51
CA GLU A 28 -2.19 -4.17 -6.56
C GLU A 28 -0.99 -3.59 -7.27
N PHE A 29 0.06 -4.38 -7.41
CA PHE A 29 1.29 -3.92 -8.06
C PHE A 29 1.90 -5.03 -8.91
N THR A 30 2.82 -4.64 -9.79
CA THR A 30 3.71 -5.55 -10.48
C THR A 30 5.15 -5.20 -10.14
N LEU A 31 6.00 -6.21 -10.10
CA LEU A 31 7.41 -6.02 -9.83
C LEU A 31 8.21 -6.62 -10.95
N VAL A 32 8.94 -5.77 -11.68
CA VAL A 32 9.81 -6.18 -12.79
C VAL A 32 11.20 -5.61 -12.50
N GLY A 33 12.16 -6.50 -12.25
CA GLY A 33 13.48 -6.06 -11.81
C GLY A 33 13.36 -5.30 -10.50
N ASN A 34 13.82 -4.05 -10.48
CA ASN A 34 13.69 -3.18 -9.30
C ASN A 34 12.59 -2.14 -9.43
N LYS A 35 11.67 -2.33 -10.38
CA LYS A 35 10.56 -1.39 -10.60
C LYS A 35 9.26 -1.96 -10.07
N MET A 36 8.67 -1.25 -9.11
CA MET A 36 7.40 -1.60 -8.49
C MET A 36 6.33 -0.67 -9.04
N THR A 37 5.50 -1.18 -9.95
CA THR A 37 4.43 -0.39 -10.57
C THR A 37 3.14 -0.58 -9.77
N ILE A 38 2.64 0.50 -9.18
CA ILE A 38 1.41 0.47 -8.40
C ILE A 38 0.23 0.75 -9.33
N LEU A 39 -0.59 -0.28 -9.54
CA LEU A 39 -1.69 -0.26 -10.49
C LEU A 39 -2.97 0.28 -9.88
N HIS A 40 -3.33 -0.20 -8.69
CA HIS A 40 -4.57 0.16 -8.02
C HIS A 40 -4.39 0.17 -6.51
N THR A 41 -5.10 1.09 -5.85
CA THR A 41 -5.19 1.17 -4.40
C THR A 41 -6.66 1.15 -4.02
N TYR A 42 -7.05 0.18 -3.18
CA TYR A 42 -8.44 0.03 -2.73
C TYR A 42 -8.51 0.22 -1.22
N ALA A 43 -9.47 1.03 -0.77
CA ALA A 43 -9.78 1.17 0.63
C ALA A 43 -11.26 0.84 0.79
N TYR A 44 -11.56 -0.24 1.52
CA TYR A 44 -12.93 -0.74 1.66
C TYR A 44 -13.65 -0.14 2.86
N GLU A 45 -12.92 0.58 3.73
CA GLU A 45 -13.50 1.33 4.83
C GLU A 45 -13.13 2.80 4.70
N SER A 46 -14.11 3.68 4.86
CA SER A 46 -13.88 5.12 4.81
C SER A 46 -13.53 5.67 6.18
N GLY A 47 -12.83 6.81 6.20
CA GLY A 47 -12.57 7.54 7.44
C GLY A 47 -11.42 7.04 8.30
N ARG A 48 -10.72 5.99 7.88
CA ARG A 48 -9.60 5.41 8.66
C ARG A 48 -8.24 5.61 8.01
N GLY A 49 -8.18 6.22 6.83
CA GLY A 49 -6.91 6.45 6.14
C GLY A 49 -6.24 5.18 5.66
N ILE A 50 -7.01 4.16 5.30
CA ILE A 50 -6.46 2.85 4.90
C ILE A 50 -5.55 2.97 3.69
N GLY A 51 -5.95 3.75 2.67
CA GLY A 51 -5.11 3.98 1.49
C GLY A 51 -3.77 4.61 1.85
N THR A 52 -3.77 5.57 2.76
CA THR A 52 -2.56 6.23 3.24
C THR A 52 -1.65 5.26 4.00
N LEU A 53 -2.24 4.41 4.84
CA LEU A 53 -1.48 3.37 5.54
C LEU A 53 -0.84 2.39 4.57
N LEU A 54 -1.59 1.96 3.56
CA LEU A 54 -1.10 1.04 2.53
C LEU A 54 0.07 1.66 1.75
N MET A 55 -0.08 2.91 1.32
CA MET A 55 0.98 3.59 0.58
C MET A 55 2.21 3.82 1.44
N GLY A 56 2.03 4.16 2.72
CA GLY A 56 3.14 4.29 3.65
C GLY A 56 3.94 2.99 3.77
N HIS A 57 3.23 1.86 3.86
CA HIS A 57 3.88 0.56 3.91
C HIS A 57 4.57 0.22 2.58
N ALA A 58 3.94 0.54 1.46
CA ALA A 58 4.52 0.31 0.14
C ALA A 58 5.83 1.07 -0.04
N VAL A 59 5.87 2.34 0.36
CA VAL A 59 7.08 3.16 0.26
C VAL A 59 8.19 2.59 1.14
N LYS A 60 7.85 2.23 2.38
CA LYS A 60 8.83 1.64 3.30
C LYS A 60 9.39 0.34 2.74
N TRP A 61 8.53 -0.55 2.27
CA TRP A 61 8.95 -1.84 1.73
C TRP A 61 9.80 -1.67 0.48
N ALA A 62 9.41 -0.76 -0.42
CA ALA A 62 10.18 -0.46 -1.62
C ALA A 62 11.58 0.06 -1.27
N ASN A 63 11.67 0.98 -0.29
CA ASN A 63 12.96 1.51 0.13
C ASN A 63 13.85 0.44 0.75
N GLU A 64 13.28 -0.45 1.54
CA GLU A 64 14.04 -1.54 2.18
C GLU A 64 14.58 -2.53 1.15
N ASN A 65 13.93 -2.65 0.01
CA ASN A 65 14.31 -3.59 -1.05
C ASN A 65 14.96 -2.92 -2.26
N ASN A 66 15.20 -1.62 -2.18
CA ASN A 66 15.79 -0.82 -3.27
C ASN A 66 14.94 -0.85 -4.54
N TYR A 67 13.63 -0.86 -4.39
CA TYR A 67 12.71 -0.78 -5.52
C TYR A 67 12.35 0.66 -5.79
N THR A 68 12.16 0.99 -7.08
CA THR A 68 11.65 2.29 -7.52
C THR A 68 10.15 2.16 -7.76
N ILE A 69 9.36 3.03 -7.12
CA ILE A 69 7.92 3.01 -7.28
C ILE A 69 7.53 3.79 -8.53
N ILE A 70 6.72 3.16 -9.38
CA ILE A 70 6.12 3.79 -10.55
C ILE A 70 4.61 3.89 -10.26
N PRO A 71 4.10 5.11 -9.96
CA PRO A 71 2.68 5.26 -9.61
C PRO A 71 1.83 5.38 -10.87
N VAL A 72 1.03 4.37 -11.15
CA VAL A 72 0.05 4.41 -12.24
C VAL A 72 -1.31 4.88 -11.72
N CYS A 73 -1.71 4.42 -10.53
CA CYS A 73 -2.99 4.85 -9.97
C CYS A 73 -2.91 6.28 -9.43
N SER A 74 -4.02 7.01 -9.53
CA SER A 74 -4.06 8.42 -9.11
C SER A 74 -3.78 8.62 -7.63
N PHE A 75 -4.22 7.69 -6.79
CA PHE A 75 -3.97 7.77 -5.35
C PHE A 75 -2.48 7.69 -5.04
N ALA A 76 -1.78 6.76 -5.68
CA ALA A 76 -0.33 6.62 -5.51
C ALA A 76 0.40 7.87 -5.99
N GLN A 77 -0.04 8.45 -7.11
CA GLN A 77 0.56 9.68 -7.63
C GLN A 77 0.41 10.82 -6.62
N LYS A 78 -0.76 10.99 -6.06
CA LYS A 78 -1.02 12.04 -5.07
C LYS A 78 -0.23 11.83 -3.79
N TYR A 79 -0.15 10.59 -3.32
CA TYR A 79 0.59 10.26 -2.10
C TYR A 79 2.07 10.60 -2.26
N LEU A 80 2.69 10.13 -3.34
CA LEU A 80 4.12 10.36 -3.59
C LEU A 80 4.43 11.84 -3.77
N LYS A 81 3.52 12.59 -4.37
CA LYS A 81 3.68 14.02 -4.55
C LYS A 81 3.72 14.78 -3.22
N LYS A 82 2.96 14.30 -2.22
CA LYS A 82 2.93 14.93 -0.90
C LYS A 82 4.21 14.72 -0.09
N ILE A 83 4.92 13.62 -0.32
CA ILE A 83 6.11 13.27 0.46
C ILE A 83 7.41 13.66 -0.23
N GLU A 84 7.35 14.26 -1.41
CA GLU A 84 8.53 14.80 -2.09
C GLU A 84 9.04 16.05 -1.42
#